data_12f42ad05c272cbe8260cc738c1debc6
#
_entry.id   12f42ad05c272cbe8260cc738c1debc6
#
_cell.length_a   1.000
_cell.length_b   1.000
_cell.length_c   1.000
_cell.angle_alpha   90.00
_cell.angle_beta   90.00
_cell.angle_gamma   90.00
#
_symmetry.space_group_name_H-M   'P 1'
#
loop_
_entity.id
_entity.type
_entity.pdbx_description
1 polymer ?
#
loop_
_entity_poly.entity_id
_entity_poly.type
_entity_poly.pdbx_seq_one_letter_code
_entity_poly.pdbx_strand_id
1 'polypeptide(L)'
;MRIYQLTEDDDIDTGQDYSNEKRELELYIMNDQDLYRQMFMPIIMNIVRKMKRGVYDHKLAPRLWQYLVDQGAKKYVQEHGGTVGNVFPKRAREELASDLADEQYEMIKSGEYSIATGYDPKKGE
;
A
#
# COMPACT_ATOMS: atom_id res chain seq x y z
N MET A 1 -18.73 26.80 -8.72
CA MET A 1 -17.79 26.48 -8.99
C MET A 1 -17.39 26.33 -9.24
N ARG A 2 -17.76 26.41 -8.87
CA ARG A 2 -16.85 26.12 -9.15
C ARG A 2 -16.71 25.89 -9.56
N ILE A 3 -17.11 25.98 -9.50
CA ILE A 3 -16.40 25.65 -10.05
C ILE A 3 -16.40 25.23 -10.26
N TYR A 4 -17.01 25.21 -10.03
CA TYR A 4 -16.43 24.60 -10.43
C TYR A 4 -16.54 24.07 -10.51
N GLN A 5 -16.94 23.90 -10.43
CA GLN A 5 -16.49 23.33 -10.72
C GLN A 5 -16.34 22.76 -11.19
N LEU A 6 -16.81 22.62 -11.27
CA LEU A 6 -16.18 22.15 -11.86
C LEU A 6 -15.91 21.56 -12.17
N THR A 7 -16.12 21.45 -12.35
CA THR A 7 -15.40 20.91 -12.72
C THR A 7 -15.11 20.33 -12.92
N GLU A 8 -15.19 20.15 -12.85
CA GLU A 8 -14.46 19.57 -13.01
C GLU A 8 -14.27 18.80 -13.23
N ASP A 9 -14.62 18.69 -13.32
CA ASP A 9 -14.00 17.92 -13.50
C ASP A 9 -13.67 17.23 -13.86
N ASP A 10 -13.84 17.21 -13.88
CA ASP A 10 -13.17 16.56 -14.02
C ASP A 10 -12.67 16.07 -14.18
N ASP A 11 -12.78 16.12 -14.17
CA ASP A 11 -12.06 15.67 -14.06
C ASP A 11 -11.59 15.55 -13.85
N ILE A 12 -11.96 15.53 -13.95
CA ILE A 12 -11.20 15.37 -13.56
C ILE A 12 -10.63 15.29 -12.46
N ASP A 13 -10.43 14.71 -12.12
CA ASP A 13 -9.66 14.34 -10.95
C ASP A 13 -8.28 14.92 -10.88
N THR A 14 -7.91 15.68 -11.81
CA THR A 14 -6.61 16.32 -11.82
C THR A 14 -6.50 17.23 -10.60
N GLY A 15 -5.46 17.02 -9.79
CA GLY A 15 -5.25 17.80 -8.58
C GLY A 15 -5.99 17.28 -7.35
N GLN A 16 -6.74 16.20 -7.48
CA GLN A 16 -7.41 15.61 -6.33
C GLN A 16 -6.36 15.08 -5.34
N ASP A 17 -6.53 15.43 -4.07
CA ASP A 17 -5.60 15.03 -3.02
C ASP A 17 -6.24 13.97 -2.14
N TYR A 18 -5.64 12.80 -2.13
CA TYR A 18 -6.12 11.66 -1.33
C TYR A 18 -5.25 11.40 -0.11
N SER A 19 -4.48 12.40 0.32
CA SER A 19 -3.55 12.23 1.44
C SER A 19 -4.24 11.72 2.71
N ASN A 20 -5.42 12.25 3.01
CA ASN A 20 -6.13 11.83 4.21
C ASN A 20 -6.62 10.39 4.11
N GLU A 21 -7.21 10.04 2.96
CA GLU A 21 -7.69 8.69 2.73
C GLU A 21 -6.56 7.67 2.78
N LYS A 22 -5.46 7.97 2.10
CA LYS A 22 -4.31 7.06 2.10
C LYS A 22 -3.74 6.89 3.50
N ARG A 23 -3.59 7.98 4.22
CA ARG A 23 -3.04 7.94 5.58
C ARG A 23 -3.93 7.11 6.50
N GLU A 24 -5.24 7.36 6.44
CA GLU A 24 -6.17 6.65 7.30
C GLU A 24 -6.16 5.15 7.01
N LEU A 25 -6.17 4.79 5.74
CA LEU A 25 -6.16 3.39 5.36
C LEU A 25 -4.84 2.72 5.73
N GLU A 26 -3.73 3.39 5.50
CA GLU A 26 -2.42 2.84 5.86
C GLU A 26 -2.33 2.59 7.36
N LEU A 27 -2.74 3.57 8.17
CA LEU A 27 -2.72 3.41 9.63
C LEU A 27 -3.61 2.25 10.06
N TYR A 28 -4.78 2.13 9.44
CA TYR A 28 -5.69 1.03 9.77
C TYR A 28 -5.03 -0.32 9.49
N ILE A 29 -4.42 -0.46 8.32
CA ILE A 29 -3.75 -1.70 7.94
C ILE A 29 -2.60 -2.03 8.91
N MET A 30 -1.78 -1.04 9.22
CA MET A 30 -0.61 -1.26 10.07
C MET A 30 -1.00 -1.57 11.51
N ASN A 31 -2.16 -1.09 11.96
CA ASN A 31 -2.61 -1.32 13.33
C ASN A 31 -3.49 -2.57 13.47
N ASP A 32 -3.87 -3.19 12.36
CA ASP A 32 -4.69 -4.40 12.40
C ASP A 32 -3.76 -5.61 12.42
N GLN A 33 -3.74 -6.34 13.54
CA GLN A 33 -2.83 -7.45 13.71
C GLN A 33 -3.02 -8.55 12.66
N ASP A 34 -4.27 -8.83 12.32
CA ASP A 34 -4.55 -9.89 11.34
C ASP A 34 -4.03 -9.52 9.97
N LEU A 35 -4.30 -8.29 9.51
CA LEU A 35 -3.79 -7.82 8.23
C LEU A 35 -2.27 -7.79 8.22
N TYR A 36 -1.68 -7.34 9.32
CA TYR A 36 -0.22 -7.22 9.41
C TYR A 36 0.43 -8.60 9.34
N ARG A 37 -0.07 -9.55 10.13
CA ARG A 37 0.54 -10.90 10.20
C ARG A 37 0.23 -11.75 8.98
N GLN A 38 -1.01 -11.68 8.50
CA GLN A 38 -1.47 -12.61 7.47
C GLN A 38 -1.23 -12.11 6.05
N MET A 39 -1.02 -10.81 5.89
CA MET A 39 -0.86 -10.24 4.55
C MET A 39 0.37 -9.36 4.41
N PHE A 40 0.57 -8.41 5.33
CA PHE A 40 1.68 -7.46 5.22
C PHE A 40 3.04 -8.17 5.29
N MET A 41 3.28 -8.88 6.36
CA MET A 41 4.57 -9.56 6.53
C MET A 41 4.80 -10.65 5.47
N PRO A 42 3.80 -11.45 5.08
CA PRO A 42 4.01 -12.37 3.96
C PRO A 42 4.41 -11.67 2.66
N ILE A 43 3.90 -10.46 2.39
CA ILE A 43 4.34 -9.72 1.21
C ILE A 43 5.82 -9.34 1.35
N ILE A 44 6.23 -8.84 2.53
CA ILE A 44 7.63 -8.51 2.80
C ILE A 44 8.51 -9.75 2.58
N MET A 45 8.10 -10.89 3.14
CA MET A 45 8.88 -12.14 2.99
C MET A 45 8.97 -12.56 1.52
N ASN A 46 7.89 -12.38 0.77
CA ASN A 46 7.86 -12.70 -0.66
C ASN A 46 8.85 -11.84 -1.42
N ILE A 47 8.85 -10.54 -1.13
CA ILE A 47 9.76 -9.59 -1.80
C ILE A 47 11.21 -9.94 -1.48
N VAL A 48 11.51 -10.19 -0.21
CA VAL A 48 12.87 -10.56 0.21
C VAL A 48 13.32 -11.82 -0.50
N ARG A 49 12.44 -12.82 -0.58
CA ARG A 49 12.76 -14.07 -1.25
C ARG A 49 13.11 -13.84 -2.72
N LYS A 50 12.34 -13.00 -3.38
CA LYS A 50 12.61 -12.67 -4.79
C LYS A 50 13.89 -11.87 -4.96
N MET A 51 14.19 -10.98 -4.02
CA MET A 51 15.43 -10.22 -4.06
C MET A 51 16.65 -11.13 -3.91
N LYS A 52 16.57 -12.10 -2.98
CA LYS A 52 17.65 -13.06 -2.79
C LYS A 52 17.91 -13.88 -4.04
N ARG A 53 16.84 -14.18 -4.79
CA ARG A 53 16.96 -14.98 -6.01
C ARG A 53 17.28 -14.15 -7.26
N GLY A 54 17.31 -12.81 -7.10
CA GLY A 54 17.60 -11.94 -8.23
C GLY A 54 16.47 -11.81 -9.22
N VAL A 55 15.24 -12.14 -8.83
CA VAL A 55 14.07 -12.09 -9.73
C VAL A 55 13.03 -11.05 -9.30
N TYR A 56 13.36 -10.18 -8.35
CA TYR A 56 12.45 -9.14 -7.94
C TYR A 56 12.30 -8.09 -9.04
N ASP A 57 11.06 -7.75 -9.36
CA ASP A 57 10.74 -6.72 -10.34
C ASP A 57 9.90 -5.65 -9.67
N HIS A 58 10.50 -4.49 -9.41
CA HIS A 58 9.83 -3.41 -8.71
C HIS A 58 8.60 -2.89 -9.45
N LYS A 59 8.56 -3.03 -10.77
CA LYS A 59 7.41 -2.60 -11.56
C LYS A 59 6.16 -3.40 -11.23
N LEU A 60 6.32 -4.62 -10.75
CA LEU A 60 5.21 -5.49 -10.41
C LEU A 60 4.83 -5.41 -8.92
N ALA A 61 5.66 -4.76 -8.12
CA ALA A 61 5.43 -4.69 -6.68
C ALA A 61 4.07 -4.07 -6.29
N PRO A 62 3.60 -3.00 -6.96
CA PRO A 62 2.29 -2.44 -6.58
C PRO A 62 1.16 -3.46 -6.62
N ARG A 63 1.24 -4.49 -7.45
CA ARG A 63 0.20 -5.52 -7.50
C ARG A 63 0.10 -6.31 -6.19
N LEU A 64 1.25 -6.58 -5.58
CA LEU A 64 1.28 -7.28 -4.31
C LEU A 64 0.62 -6.45 -3.22
N TRP A 65 0.94 -5.18 -3.18
CA TRP A 65 0.40 -4.27 -2.17
C TRP A 65 -1.05 -3.90 -2.43
N GLN A 66 -1.47 -3.91 -3.71
CA GLN A 66 -2.85 -3.58 -4.06
C GLN A 66 -3.84 -4.54 -3.40
N TYR A 67 -3.51 -5.82 -3.38
CA TYR A 67 -4.40 -6.79 -2.74
C TYR A 67 -4.57 -6.49 -1.26
N LEU A 68 -3.47 -6.19 -0.56
CA LEU A 68 -3.51 -5.82 0.84
C LEU A 68 -4.35 -4.57 1.07
N VAL A 69 -4.12 -3.54 0.24
CA VAL A 69 -4.85 -2.27 0.35
C VAL A 69 -6.35 -2.51 0.16
N ASP A 70 -6.72 -3.30 -0.84
CA ASP A 70 -8.12 -3.57 -1.11
C ASP A 70 -8.77 -4.38 0.01
N GLN A 71 -8.07 -5.34 0.57
CA GLN A 71 -8.60 -6.12 1.69
C GLN A 71 -8.73 -5.25 2.95
N GLY A 72 -7.76 -4.38 3.19
CA GLY A 72 -7.83 -3.44 4.31
C GLY A 72 -9.02 -2.50 4.17
N ALA A 73 -9.26 -2.00 2.97
CA ALA A 73 -10.40 -1.11 2.72
C ALA A 73 -11.72 -1.83 2.97
N LYS A 74 -11.83 -3.08 2.53
CA LYS A 74 -13.04 -3.87 2.77
C LYS A 74 -13.29 -4.07 4.26
N LYS A 75 -12.25 -4.43 4.98
CA LYS A 75 -12.38 -4.66 6.42
C LYS A 75 -12.77 -3.37 7.14
N TYR A 76 -12.17 -2.25 6.72
CA TYR A 76 -12.47 -0.95 7.30
C TYR A 76 -13.97 -0.63 7.18
N VAL A 77 -14.53 -0.76 5.98
CA VAL A 77 -15.95 -0.42 5.79
C VAL A 77 -16.88 -1.42 6.46
N GLN A 78 -16.46 -2.66 6.64
CA GLN A 78 -17.24 -3.62 7.39
C GLN A 78 -17.37 -3.20 8.85
N GLU A 79 -16.35 -2.58 9.40
CA GLU A 79 -16.33 -2.15 10.80
C GLU A 79 -16.93 -0.76 11.00
N HIS A 80 -16.77 0.12 10.01
CA HIS A 80 -17.13 1.53 10.18
C HIS A 80 -18.30 1.98 9.32
N GLY A 81 -18.72 1.15 8.35
CA GLY A 81 -19.82 1.47 7.46
C GLY A 81 -19.35 2.12 6.17
N GLY A 82 -20.27 2.28 5.24
CA GLY A 82 -19.98 2.85 3.93
C GLY A 82 -19.62 1.79 2.92
N THR A 83 -19.19 2.23 1.75
CA THR A 83 -18.70 1.35 0.70
C THR A 83 -17.24 1.65 0.42
N VAL A 84 -16.52 0.64 -0.06
CA VAL A 84 -15.09 0.80 -0.32
C VAL A 84 -14.83 1.98 -1.26
N GLY A 85 -15.57 2.05 -2.35
CA GLY A 85 -15.34 3.09 -3.35
C GLY A 85 -15.63 4.51 -2.86
N ASN A 86 -16.58 4.65 -1.93
CA ASN A 86 -16.91 5.97 -1.39
C ASN A 86 -15.94 6.40 -0.28
N VAL A 87 -15.55 5.46 0.58
CA VAL A 87 -14.64 5.79 1.69
C VAL A 87 -13.19 5.89 1.21
N PHE A 88 -12.79 4.96 0.36
CA PHE A 88 -11.44 4.93 -0.20
C PHE A 88 -11.54 4.77 -1.72
N PRO A 89 -11.62 5.89 -2.46
CA PRO A 89 -11.75 5.81 -3.92
C PRO A 89 -10.65 4.95 -4.55
N LYS A 90 -10.96 4.36 -5.69
CA LYS A 90 -10.04 3.47 -6.37
C LYS A 90 -8.66 4.11 -6.56
N ARG A 91 -8.63 5.38 -6.96
CA ARG A 91 -7.37 6.07 -7.18
C ARG A 91 -6.56 6.21 -5.90
N ALA A 92 -7.23 6.49 -4.78
CA ALA A 92 -6.55 6.56 -3.49
C ALA A 92 -5.93 5.22 -3.13
N ARG A 93 -6.65 4.13 -3.36
CA ARG A 93 -6.15 2.79 -3.08
C ARG A 93 -4.97 2.42 -3.98
N GLU A 94 -5.04 2.80 -5.25
CA GLU A 94 -3.93 2.55 -6.18
C GLU A 94 -2.69 3.34 -5.80
N GLU A 95 -2.88 4.61 -5.43
CA GLU A 95 -1.75 5.44 -5.00
C GLU A 95 -1.12 4.89 -3.72
N LEU A 96 -1.94 4.44 -2.77
CA LEU A 96 -1.40 3.87 -1.54
C LEU A 96 -0.59 2.60 -1.84
N ALA A 97 -1.09 1.74 -2.73
CA ALA A 97 -0.36 0.53 -3.09
C ALA A 97 0.99 0.87 -3.70
N SER A 98 1.04 1.88 -4.55
CA SER A 98 2.29 2.32 -5.16
C SER A 98 3.24 2.92 -4.12
N ASP A 99 2.70 3.73 -3.21
CA ASP A 99 3.49 4.32 -2.13
C ASP A 99 4.08 3.23 -1.23
N LEU A 100 3.28 2.23 -0.87
CA LEU A 100 3.76 1.11 -0.05
C LEU A 100 4.85 0.34 -0.77
N ALA A 101 4.68 0.10 -2.07
CA ALA A 101 5.69 -0.60 -2.85
C ALA A 101 7.04 0.12 -2.76
N ASP A 102 7.03 1.44 -2.92
CA ASP A 102 8.26 2.22 -2.87
C ASP A 102 8.84 2.32 -1.46
N GLU A 103 7.99 2.64 -0.48
CA GLU A 103 8.43 2.82 0.90
C GLU A 103 8.99 1.54 1.49
N GLN A 104 8.27 0.44 1.30
CA GLN A 104 8.69 -0.82 1.91
C GLN A 104 9.92 -1.40 1.22
N TYR A 105 10.05 -1.18 -0.08
CA TYR A 105 11.26 -1.59 -0.78
C TYR A 105 12.48 -0.87 -0.19
N GLU A 106 12.39 0.44 0.04
CA GLU A 106 13.48 1.19 0.64
C GLU A 106 13.77 0.71 2.06
N MET A 107 12.74 0.39 2.83
CA MET A 107 12.93 -0.12 4.17
C MET A 107 13.62 -1.48 4.18
N ILE A 108 13.27 -2.35 3.22
CA ILE A 108 13.94 -3.65 3.09
C ILE A 108 15.43 -3.42 2.77
N LYS A 109 15.72 -2.52 1.84
CA LYS A 109 17.10 -2.25 1.44
C LYS A 109 17.92 -1.62 2.56
N SER A 110 17.28 -0.88 3.46
CA SER A 110 17.98 -0.24 4.57
C SER A 110 18.19 -1.17 5.76
N GLY A 111 17.67 -2.41 5.69
CA GLY A 111 17.86 -3.38 6.75
C GLY A 111 16.79 -3.37 7.83
N GLU A 112 15.72 -2.60 7.66
CA GLU A 112 14.66 -2.50 8.67
C GLU A 112 14.02 -3.86 8.98
N TYR A 113 14.01 -4.76 8.00
CA TYR A 113 13.39 -6.07 8.17
C TYR A 113 14.42 -7.19 8.29
N SER A 114 15.69 -6.87 8.53
CA SER A 114 16.73 -7.89 8.52
C SER A 114 16.53 -8.94 9.60
N ILE A 115 16.08 -8.55 10.79
CA ILE A 115 15.85 -9.51 11.89
C ILE A 115 14.66 -10.40 11.55
N ALA A 116 13.56 -9.82 11.09
CA ALA A 116 12.34 -10.57 10.83
C ALA A 116 12.50 -11.54 9.65
N THR A 117 13.29 -11.15 8.64
CA THR A 117 13.38 -11.93 7.40
C THR A 117 14.69 -12.71 7.26
N GLY A 118 15.69 -12.38 8.07
CA GLY A 118 17.02 -12.98 7.93
C GLY A 118 17.79 -12.42 6.74
N TYR A 119 17.29 -11.39 6.10
CA TYR A 119 17.93 -10.80 4.92
C TYR A 119 18.70 -9.55 5.31
N ASP A 120 20.00 -9.54 5.04
CA ASP A 120 20.84 -8.38 5.33
C ASP A 120 21.36 -7.81 4.01
N PRO A 121 20.76 -6.74 3.51
CA PRO A 121 21.18 -6.18 2.23
C PRO A 121 22.60 -5.63 2.24
N LYS A 122 23.11 -5.28 3.44
CA LYS A 122 24.47 -4.76 3.55
C LYS A 122 25.53 -5.85 3.39
N LYS A 123 25.12 -7.12 3.55
CA LYS A 123 26.02 -8.25 3.34
C LYS A 123 25.88 -8.87 1.95
N GLY A 124 25.06 -8.26 1.10
CA GLY A 124 24.89 -8.73 -0.25
C GLY A 124 24.02 -9.95 -0.41
N GLU A 125 23.22 -10.24 0.59
CA GLU A 125 22.33 -11.42 0.56
C GLU A 125 20.92 -11.07 0.16
#